data_098d1b146734c48824e880aca6a34bba
#
_entry.id   098d1b146734c48824e880aca6a34bba
#
_cell.length_a   1.000
_cell.length_b   1.000
_cell.length_c   1.000
_cell.angle_alpha   90.00
_cell.angle_beta   90.00
_cell.angle_gamma   90.00
#
_symmetry.space_group_name_H-M   'P 1'
#
loop_
_entity.id
_entity.type
_entity.pdbx_description
1 polymer ?
#
loop_
_entity_poly.entity_id
_entity_poly.type
_entity_poly.pdbx_seq_one_letter_code
_entity_poly.pdbx_strand_id
1 'polypeptide(L)'
;INIHHSYMLKYRGRYSTSWSIINARKTNNWVHGTTLHYITSKLDEGPIISSYKCDITDVDTAESLFIKVEDLAFKMFKDNFDKIINKKPLNLLEPDSDFYFYDRDSNKNLEVKYGLPIEEVYDFVRAWTFKDRPKPYFLLNNKKIILSLENEE
;
A
#
# COMPACT_ATOMS: atom_id res chain seq x y z
N ILE A 1 12.56 -13.43 8.48
CA ILE A 1 11.93 -12.93 7.25
C ILE A 1 10.65 -12.21 7.58
N ASN A 2 10.21 -11.34 6.69
CA ASN A 2 8.97 -10.59 6.77
C ASN A 2 8.31 -10.56 5.39
N ILE A 3 6.98 -10.49 5.37
CA ILE A 3 6.20 -10.18 4.17
C ILE A 3 5.63 -8.78 4.37
N HIS A 4 5.95 -7.89 3.46
CA HIS A 4 5.48 -6.50 3.49
C HIS A 4 4.68 -6.18 2.22
N HIS A 5 3.52 -5.55 2.36
CA HIS A 5 2.65 -5.17 1.25
C HIS A 5 3.17 -3.93 0.54
N SER A 6 4.23 -4.12 -0.22
CA SER A 6 4.80 -3.12 -1.10
C SER A 6 5.70 -3.80 -2.12
N TYR A 7 5.49 -3.56 -3.41
CA TYR A 7 6.37 -4.05 -4.45
C TYR A 7 7.76 -3.41 -4.30
N MET A 8 8.82 -4.25 -4.27
CA MET A 8 10.23 -3.84 -4.14
C MET A 8 10.50 -2.90 -2.94
N LEU A 9 9.67 -2.96 -1.88
CA LEU A 9 9.74 -2.10 -0.69
C LEU A 9 9.68 -0.59 -1.02
N LYS A 10 8.92 -0.22 -2.06
CA LYS A 10 8.70 1.16 -2.48
C LYS A 10 7.96 2.00 -1.44
N TYR A 11 6.97 1.40 -0.76
CA TYR A 11 6.17 2.04 0.30
C TYR A 11 6.46 1.34 1.62
N ARG A 12 7.33 1.92 2.45
CA ARG A 12 7.75 1.36 3.74
C ARG A 12 6.88 1.87 4.88
N GLY A 13 6.80 1.09 5.95
CA GLY A 13 6.02 1.43 7.12
C GLY A 13 4.55 1.09 7.00
N ARG A 14 3.65 2.01 7.35
CA ARG A 14 2.22 1.73 7.50
C ARG A 14 1.38 2.22 6.32
N TYR A 15 0.24 1.53 6.11
CA TYR A 15 -0.77 1.92 5.11
C TYR A 15 -0.24 1.98 3.67
N SER A 16 0.76 1.16 3.36
CA SER A 16 1.42 1.10 2.04
C SER A 16 0.43 1.01 0.88
N THR A 17 -0.65 0.22 1.04
CA THR A 17 -1.72 0.09 0.05
C THR A 17 -2.47 1.41 -0.17
N SER A 18 -2.82 2.13 0.91
CA SER A 18 -3.47 3.45 0.79
C SER A 18 -2.57 4.47 0.11
N TRP A 19 -1.30 4.52 0.52
CA TRP A 19 -0.35 5.47 -0.05
C TRP A 19 0.03 5.15 -1.49
N SER A 20 0.03 3.87 -1.90
CA SER A 20 0.24 3.51 -3.30
C SER A 20 -0.88 4.03 -4.20
N ILE A 21 -2.14 3.97 -3.75
CA ILE A 21 -3.29 4.54 -4.47
C ILE A 21 -3.17 6.06 -4.60
N ILE A 22 -2.88 6.77 -3.47
CA ILE A 22 -2.75 8.24 -3.46
C ILE A 22 -1.64 8.71 -4.40
N ASN A 23 -0.54 7.97 -4.47
CA ASN A 23 0.61 8.35 -5.27
C ASN A 23 0.53 7.87 -6.73
N ALA A 24 -0.31 6.89 -7.04
CA ALA A 24 -0.38 6.27 -8.37
C ALA A 24 -0.57 7.32 -9.49
N ARG A 25 -1.57 8.19 -9.36
CA ARG A 25 -1.83 9.27 -10.32
C ARG A 25 -0.72 10.32 -10.35
N LYS A 26 -0.22 10.72 -9.17
CA LYS A 26 0.79 11.77 -9.05
C LYS A 26 2.12 11.39 -9.69
N THR A 27 2.48 10.11 -9.63
CA THR A 27 3.76 9.59 -10.13
C THR A 27 3.63 8.80 -11.42
N ASN A 28 2.40 8.65 -11.93
CA ASN A 28 2.06 7.76 -13.03
C ASN A 28 2.58 6.32 -12.83
N ASN A 29 2.58 5.86 -11.58
CA ASN A 29 3.00 4.51 -11.21
C ASN A 29 1.82 3.73 -10.61
N TRP A 30 1.12 2.99 -11.45
CA TRP A 30 -0.06 2.22 -11.13
C TRP A 30 0.26 0.77 -10.73
N VAL A 31 1.34 0.60 -9.96
CA VAL A 31 1.82 -0.72 -9.52
C VAL A 31 1.90 -0.77 -8.01
N HIS A 32 1.38 -1.85 -7.44
CA HIS A 32 1.56 -2.22 -6.05
C HIS A 32 1.91 -3.71 -5.94
N GLY A 33 2.01 -4.26 -4.72
CA GLY A 33 2.29 -5.67 -4.54
C GLY A 33 2.81 -6.01 -3.17
N THR A 34 3.59 -7.07 -3.11
CA THR A 34 4.11 -7.62 -1.87
C THR A 34 5.56 -8.07 -2.03
N THR A 35 6.32 -8.00 -0.96
CA THR A 35 7.74 -8.36 -0.92
C THR A 35 8.04 -9.23 0.29
N LEU A 36 8.71 -10.35 0.04
CA LEU A 36 9.31 -11.21 1.03
C LEU A 36 10.79 -10.82 1.18
N HIS A 37 11.21 -10.42 2.38
CA HIS A 37 12.55 -9.90 2.62
C HIS A 37 13.10 -10.32 3.98
N TYR A 38 14.40 -10.17 4.16
CA TYR A 38 15.03 -10.35 5.47
C TYR A 38 14.74 -9.16 6.38
N ILE A 39 14.55 -9.45 7.67
CA ILE A 39 14.44 -8.43 8.71
C ILE A 39 15.82 -7.91 9.04
N THR A 40 15.98 -6.61 9.10
CA THR A 40 17.17 -5.90 9.55
C THR A 40 16.84 -4.96 10.72
N SER A 41 17.81 -4.20 11.21
CA SER A 41 17.57 -3.16 12.22
C SER A 41 16.76 -1.97 11.72
N LYS A 42 16.67 -1.79 10.42
CA LYS A 42 15.86 -0.76 9.77
C LYS A 42 14.53 -1.32 9.29
N LEU A 43 13.49 -0.52 9.37
CA LEU A 43 12.14 -0.94 9.00
C LEU A 43 12.02 -1.08 7.47
N ASP A 44 11.59 -2.27 7.03
CA ASP A 44 11.32 -2.60 5.62
C ASP A 44 12.46 -2.24 4.65
N GLU A 45 13.73 -2.49 5.07
CA GLU A 45 14.93 -2.20 4.26
C GLU A 45 15.81 -3.43 4.00
N GLY A 46 15.40 -4.61 4.41
CA GLY A 46 16.24 -5.81 4.26
C GLY A 46 16.31 -6.32 2.82
N PRO A 47 17.37 -7.08 2.48
CA PRO A 47 17.52 -7.72 1.18
C PRO A 47 16.28 -8.54 0.81
N ILE A 48 15.85 -8.43 -0.45
CA ILE A 48 14.61 -9.01 -0.95
C ILE A 48 14.85 -10.44 -1.42
N ILE A 49 14.04 -11.36 -0.93
CA ILE A 49 14.01 -12.77 -1.37
C ILE A 49 13.15 -12.92 -2.60
N SER A 50 11.98 -12.28 -2.63
CA SER A 50 11.04 -12.32 -3.73
C SER A 50 10.08 -11.13 -3.65
N SER A 51 9.60 -10.64 -4.80
CA SER A 51 8.62 -9.56 -4.85
C SER A 51 7.64 -9.81 -5.99
N TYR A 52 6.33 -9.74 -5.70
CA TYR A 52 5.25 -9.94 -6.64
C TYR A 52 4.43 -8.66 -6.75
N LYS A 53 3.98 -8.35 -7.97
CA LYS A 53 3.24 -7.12 -8.27
C LYS A 53 1.86 -7.39 -8.83
N CYS A 54 0.97 -6.43 -8.63
CA CYS A 54 -0.31 -6.28 -9.34
C CYS A 54 -0.50 -4.83 -9.77
N ASP A 55 -1.39 -4.63 -10.73
CA ASP A 55 -1.78 -3.31 -11.16
C ASP A 55 -2.79 -2.70 -10.17
N ILE A 56 -2.68 -1.40 -9.96
CA ILE A 56 -3.69 -0.59 -9.31
C ILE A 56 -4.62 -0.11 -10.42
N THR A 57 -5.91 -0.39 -10.31
CA THR A 57 -6.90 0.17 -11.22
C THR A 57 -7.47 1.47 -10.66
N ASP A 58 -8.12 2.26 -11.50
CA ASP A 58 -8.78 3.51 -11.10
C ASP A 58 -10.02 3.29 -10.21
N VAL A 59 -10.54 2.05 -10.16
CA VAL A 59 -11.67 1.66 -9.30
C VAL A 59 -11.23 0.93 -8.02
N ASP A 60 -9.95 0.58 -7.87
CA ASP A 60 -9.49 -0.08 -6.65
C ASP A 60 -9.64 0.81 -5.43
N THR A 61 -10.24 0.26 -4.40
CA THR A 61 -10.17 0.80 -3.03
C THR A 61 -8.98 0.23 -2.27
N ALA A 62 -8.63 0.81 -1.13
CA ALA A 62 -7.61 0.22 -0.26
C ALA A 62 -7.96 -1.23 0.14
N GLU A 63 -9.25 -1.53 0.32
CA GLU A 63 -9.70 -2.87 0.68
C GLU A 63 -9.56 -3.86 -0.48
N SER A 64 -10.06 -3.51 -1.68
CA SER A 64 -9.95 -4.40 -2.84
C SER A 64 -8.49 -4.66 -3.24
N LEU A 65 -7.66 -3.62 -3.22
CA LEU A 65 -6.24 -3.75 -3.51
C LEU A 65 -5.51 -4.58 -2.43
N PHE A 66 -5.88 -4.40 -1.16
CA PHE A 66 -5.33 -5.21 -0.05
C PHE A 66 -5.63 -6.70 -0.26
N ILE A 67 -6.85 -7.06 -0.64
CA ILE A 67 -7.23 -8.45 -0.93
C ILE A 67 -6.37 -9.02 -2.08
N LYS A 68 -6.21 -8.29 -3.18
CA LYS A 68 -5.31 -8.69 -4.29
C LYS A 68 -3.88 -8.96 -3.80
N VAL A 69 -3.38 -8.11 -2.92
CA VAL A 69 -2.00 -8.22 -2.40
C VAL A 69 -1.85 -9.36 -1.42
N GLU A 70 -2.86 -9.66 -0.60
CA GLU A 70 -2.89 -10.84 0.28
C GLU A 70 -2.80 -12.15 -0.52
N ASP A 71 -3.57 -12.28 -1.60
CA ASP A 71 -3.50 -13.44 -2.49
C ASP A 71 -2.11 -13.61 -3.10
N LEU A 72 -1.50 -12.51 -3.54
CA LEU A 72 -0.12 -12.50 -4.03
C LEU A 72 0.89 -12.86 -2.94
N ALA A 73 0.70 -12.37 -1.71
CA ALA A 73 1.57 -12.66 -0.58
C ALA A 73 1.55 -14.16 -0.25
N PHE A 74 0.36 -14.75 -0.21
CA PHE A 74 0.21 -16.18 0.01
C PHE A 74 0.83 -17.02 -1.11
N LYS A 75 0.61 -16.63 -2.37
CA LYS A 75 1.25 -17.29 -3.52
C LYS A 75 2.78 -17.19 -3.43
N MET A 76 3.31 -16.00 -3.21
CA MET A 76 4.75 -15.75 -3.09
C MET A 76 5.37 -16.56 -1.96
N PHE A 77 4.70 -16.63 -0.81
CA PHE A 77 5.16 -17.45 0.31
C PHE A 77 5.26 -18.93 -0.07
N LYS A 78 4.22 -19.50 -0.67
CA LYS A 78 4.22 -20.90 -1.13
C LYS A 78 5.34 -21.18 -2.13
N ASP A 79 5.55 -20.30 -3.10
CA ASP A 79 6.55 -20.47 -4.16
C ASP A 79 7.99 -20.43 -3.62
N ASN A 80 8.20 -19.82 -2.45
CA ASN A 80 9.52 -19.69 -1.82
C ASN A 80 9.72 -20.56 -0.57
N PHE A 81 8.65 -21.19 -0.05
CA PHE A 81 8.67 -21.91 1.22
C PHE A 81 9.74 -23.00 1.29
N ASP A 82 9.81 -23.86 0.27
CA ASP A 82 10.78 -24.95 0.22
C ASP A 82 12.24 -24.45 0.20
N LYS A 83 12.51 -23.35 -0.50
CA LYS A 83 13.83 -22.72 -0.53
C LYS A 83 14.23 -22.18 0.84
N ILE A 84 13.29 -21.56 1.56
CA ILE A 84 13.51 -20.97 2.87
C ILE A 84 13.78 -22.05 3.91
N ILE A 85 12.90 -23.05 4.00
CA ILE A 85 12.99 -24.12 5.01
C ILE A 85 14.25 -24.97 4.82
N ASN A 86 14.58 -25.29 3.59
CA ASN A 86 15.75 -26.12 3.27
C ASN A 86 17.03 -25.30 3.08
N LYS A 87 17.03 -24.00 3.42
CA LYS A 87 18.17 -23.10 3.34
C LYS A 87 18.89 -23.16 1.97
N LYS A 88 18.11 -23.30 0.90
CA LYS A 88 18.66 -23.32 -0.47
C LYS A 88 19.20 -21.94 -0.83
N PRO A 89 20.18 -21.84 -1.73
CA PRO A 89 20.69 -20.55 -2.20
C PRO A 89 19.56 -19.65 -2.74
N LEU A 90 19.59 -18.38 -2.36
CA LEU A 90 18.65 -17.36 -2.79
C LEU A 90 19.39 -16.26 -3.55
N ASN A 91 18.85 -15.88 -4.70
CA ASN A 91 19.30 -14.69 -5.42
C ASN A 91 18.59 -13.49 -4.81
N LEU A 92 19.29 -12.77 -3.93
CA LEU A 92 18.73 -11.60 -3.26
C LEU A 92 18.70 -10.39 -4.20
N LEU A 93 17.63 -9.60 -4.09
CA LEU A 93 17.48 -8.34 -4.78
C LEU A 93 17.63 -7.19 -3.78
N GLU A 94 18.10 -6.05 -4.27
CA GLU A 94 18.13 -4.84 -3.47
C GLU A 94 16.76 -4.14 -3.47
N PRO A 95 16.34 -3.56 -2.34
CA PRO A 95 15.17 -2.71 -2.27
C PRO A 95 15.25 -1.50 -3.21
N ASP A 96 14.09 -0.98 -3.61
CA ASP A 96 14.03 0.27 -4.38
C ASP A 96 14.74 1.40 -3.60
N SER A 97 15.64 2.09 -4.27
CA SER A 97 16.37 3.23 -3.69
C SER A 97 15.51 4.49 -3.60
N ASP A 98 14.51 4.62 -4.48
CA ASP A 98 13.49 5.66 -4.45
C ASP A 98 12.24 5.12 -3.74
N PHE A 99 12.12 5.39 -2.44
CA PHE A 99 11.05 4.87 -1.60
C PHE A 99 10.34 5.97 -0.82
N TYR A 100 9.12 5.66 -0.38
CA TYR A 100 8.33 6.47 0.54
C TYR A 100 8.29 5.79 1.91
N PHE A 101 8.40 6.58 2.97
CA PHE A 101 8.27 6.09 4.34
C PHE A 101 7.07 6.73 5.04
N TYR A 102 6.19 5.92 5.59
CA TYR A 102 5.00 6.36 6.30
C TYR A 102 4.96 5.73 7.69
N ASP A 103 5.04 6.57 8.69
CA ASP A 103 4.97 6.14 10.07
C ASP A 103 3.52 5.96 10.56
N ARG A 104 3.41 5.72 11.87
CA ARG A 104 2.11 5.52 12.52
C ARG A 104 1.26 6.80 12.53
N ASP A 105 1.85 7.97 12.38
CA ASP A 105 1.17 9.27 12.48
C ASP A 105 0.74 9.81 11.11
N SER A 106 1.22 9.21 10.05
CA SER A 106 0.96 9.63 8.67
C SER A 106 -0.53 9.61 8.26
N ASN A 107 -1.39 8.92 9.01
CA ASN A 107 -2.84 8.88 8.79
C ASN A 107 -3.68 9.61 9.85
N LYS A 108 -3.08 10.37 10.75
CA LYS A 108 -3.82 11.07 11.80
C LYS A 108 -4.76 12.14 11.29
N ASN A 109 -4.44 12.73 10.15
CA ASN A 109 -5.29 13.75 9.53
C ASN A 109 -5.76 13.28 8.14
N LEU A 110 -7.03 12.95 8.04
CA LEU A 110 -7.69 12.57 6.79
C LEU A 110 -8.54 13.72 6.22
N GLU A 111 -8.19 14.95 6.54
CA GLU A 111 -8.82 16.15 5.99
C GLU A 111 -8.40 16.36 4.54
N VAL A 112 -9.38 16.36 3.65
CA VAL A 112 -9.22 16.73 2.25
C VAL A 112 -9.09 18.26 2.17
N LYS A 113 -8.03 18.72 1.52
CA LYS A 113 -7.79 20.16 1.36
C LYS A 113 -8.64 20.74 0.21
N TYR A 114 -9.08 21.99 0.39
CA TYR A 114 -9.76 22.72 -0.69
C TYR A 114 -8.82 22.96 -1.88
N GLY A 115 -9.40 22.97 -3.07
CA GLY A 115 -8.68 23.28 -4.30
C GLY A 115 -7.94 22.10 -4.92
N LEU A 116 -8.07 20.89 -4.36
CA LEU A 116 -7.56 19.70 -5.03
C LEU A 116 -8.42 19.35 -6.26
N PRO A 117 -7.81 18.85 -7.35
CA PRO A 117 -8.55 18.24 -8.45
C PRO A 117 -9.47 17.13 -7.94
N ILE A 118 -10.65 16.99 -8.56
CA ILE A 118 -11.63 16.01 -8.09
C ILE A 118 -11.11 14.58 -8.16
N GLU A 119 -10.24 14.29 -9.12
CA GLU A 119 -9.58 12.99 -9.27
C GLU A 119 -8.66 12.68 -8.09
N GLU A 120 -7.95 13.69 -7.55
CA GLU A 120 -7.13 13.51 -6.35
C GLU A 120 -7.98 13.34 -5.10
N VAL A 121 -9.12 14.02 -5.00
CA VAL A 121 -10.11 13.81 -3.93
C VAL A 121 -10.65 12.38 -4.01
N TYR A 122 -11.02 11.92 -5.20
CA TYR A 122 -11.47 10.55 -5.42
C TYR A 122 -10.41 9.52 -5.01
N ASP A 123 -9.16 9.71 -5.47
CA ASP A 123 -8.04 8.82 -5.11
C ASP A 123 -7.81 8.79 -3.60
N PHE A 124 -7.96 9.94 -2.93
CA PHE A 124 -7.83 10.01 -1.47
C PHE A 124 -8.97 9.26 -0.77
N VAL A 125 -10.21 9.42 -1.24
CA VAL A 125 -11.38 8.72 -0.65
C VAL A 125 -11.25 7.21 -0.83
N ARG A 126 -10.97 6.71 -2.04
CA ARG A 126 -10.82 5.27 -2.30
C ARG A 126 -9.61 4.65 -1.57
N ALA A 127 -8.53 5.43 -1.37
CA ALA A 127 -7.35 5.00 -0.63
C ALA A 127 -7.61 4.79 0.87
N TRP A 128 -8.65 5.40 1.41
CA TRP A 128 -9.08 5.21 2.79
C TRP A 128 -10.41 4.44 2.91
N THR A 129 -10.96 3.96 1.78
CA THR A 129 -12.10 3.04 1.78
C THR A 129 -11.63 1.65 2.14
N PHE A 130 -11.90 1.27 3.39
CA PHE A 130 -11.56 -0.01 3.99
C PHE A 130 -12.52 -0.23 5.19
N LYS A 131 -12.94 -1.47 5.40
CA LYS A 131 -13.82 -1.81 6.52
C LYS A 131 -13.21 -1.34 7.85
N ASP A 132 -14.04 -0.73 8.67
CA ASP A 132 -13.71 -0.29 10.04
C ASP A 132 -12.55 0.74 10.15
N ARG A 133 -12.18 1.40 9.04
CA ARG A 133 -11.19 2.49 9.09
C ARG A 133 -11.85 3.87 9.12
N PRO A 134 -11.17 4.87 9.71
CA PRO A 134 -11.62 6.25 9.63
C PRO A 134 -11.74 6.73 8.18
N LYS A 135 -12.79 7.49 7.90
CA LYS A 135 -13.09 8.01 6.57
C LYS A 135 -12.51 9.39 6.36
N PRO A 136 -12.10 9.75 5.14
CA PRO A 136 -11.76 11.12 4.76
C PRO A 136 -12.91 12.09 5.01
N TYR A 137 -12.56 13.35 5.18
CA TYR A 137 -13.53 14.41 5.41
C TYR A 137 -12.98 15.76 4.93
N PHE A 138 -13.87 16.72 4.77
CA PHE A 138 -13.49 18.13 4.71
C PHE A 138 -14.28 18.95 5.75
N LEU A 139 -13.76 20.12 6.08
CA LEU A 139 -14.41 21.04 7.02
C LEU A 139 -15.11 22.15 6.23
N LEU A 140 -16.38 22.38 6.50
CA LEU A 140 -17.15 23.51 6.00
C LEU A 140 -17.87 24.17 7.17
N ASN A 141 -17.64 25.47 7.38
CA ASN A 141 -18.20 26.22 8.52
C ASN A 141 -18.00 25.52 9.87
N ASN A 142 -16.80 25.01 10.12
CA ASN A 142 -16.44 24.20 11.29
C ASN A 142 -17.23 22.88 11.45
N LYS A 143 -17.94 22.44 10.42
CA LYS A 143 -18.63 21.15 10.39
C LYS A 143 -17.84 20.16 9.59
N LYS A 144 -17.69 18.95 10.12
CA LYS A 144 -17.03 17.84 9.46
C LYS A 144 -18.00 17.15 8.52
N ILE A 145 -17.65 17.11 7.23
CA ILE A 145 -18.41 16.42 6.20
C ILE A 145 -17.62 15.18 5.78
N ILE A 146 -18.17 14.00 6.05
CA ILE A 146 -17.53 12.71 5.78
C ILE A 146 -17.67 12.36 4.31
N LEU A 147 -16.59 11.88 3.72
CA LEU A 147 -16.54 11.40 2.35
C LEU A 147 -16.47 9.86 2.33
N SER A 148 -17.28 9.24 1.50
CA SER A 148 -17.25 7.79 1.29
C SER A 148 -17.71 7.48 -0.13
N LEU A 149 -17.21 6.37 -0.67
CA LEU A 149 -17.78 5.80 -1.88
C LEU A 149 -19.09 5.09 -1.51
N GLU A 150 -20.07 5.21 -2.35
CA GLU A 150 -21.26 4.35 -2.31
C GLU A 150 -20.86 2.98 -2.86
N ASN A 151 -21.16 1.92 -2.12
CA ASN A 151 -20.97 0.58 -2.66
C ASN A 151 -22.11 0.32 -3.64
N GLU A 152 -21.78 -0.02 -4.87
CA GLU A 152 -22.75 -0.64 -5.77
C GLU A 152 -23.13 -1.99 -5.14
N GLU A 153 -24.41 -2.18 -4.84
CA GLU A 153 -24.97 -3.44 -4.34
C GLU A 153 -24.88 -4.56 -5.39
#